data_b8f44edfe8339bd397816b64d908a994
#
_entry.id   b8f44edfe8339bd397816b64d908a994
#
_cell.length_a   1.000
_cell.length_b   1.000
_cell.length_c   1.000
_cell.angle_alpha   90.00
_cell.angle_beta   90.00
_cell.angle_gamma   90.00
#
_symmetry.space_group_name_H-M   'P 1'
#
loop_
_entity.id
_entity.type
_entity.pdbx_description
1 polymer ?
#
loop_
_entity_poly.entity_id
_entity_poly.type
_entity_poly.pdbx_seq_one_letter_code
_entity_poly.pdbx_strand_id
1 'polypeptide(L)'
;MSLSWWWTRSVGADRERKDELAAVPEHSFQSVALVVGSTGIVGASLVDIIPRADTPGGPWKVYALSRRPPPPWSLPSSSSLTHIHVDLTDSAAVAVVLTPLTDITHVFYVAWSPRATEAENREANSAMLRNVLSVVVPNCPALAHVSLQTGIKHYLGPFELIGKIPTPDPPYTEDVPRLDCPNFYYDQEDVLFAAVSRRGGAVSWSVHRPNLILGFSPRSFFNVVCSLCVYAAICRKEGVALRWPGCLGSWESFSNASDADLIAEQHIWAAVDPMAKNQAFNCNNGDLYNWKMLWPVLAARFGLEWTGYDGEEKQFKVSEAMAGKEAVWAEIVRENGLVETRLYDVADWWFIDFVVYEQYEHSADSKLLDSMNKSKEHGFLGFRDTVKSFGK
;
A
#
# COMPACT_ATOMS: atom_id res chain seq x y z
N MET A 1 21.77 -8.45 -11.33
CA MET A 1 20.38 -8.48 -11.84
C MET A 1 20.32 -7.72 -13.15
N SER A 2 19.56 -8.20 -14.14
CA SER A 2 19.48 -7.47 -15.40
C SER A 2 18.60 -6.23 -15.21
N LEU A 3 19.13 -5.07 -15.60
CA LEU A 3 18.40 -3.80 -15.69
C LEU A 3 17.07 -3.93 -16.50
N SER A 4 16.94 -5.02 -17.28
CA SER A 4 15.81 -5.28 -18.16
C SER A 4 14.49 -5.53 -17.43
N TRP A 5 14.47 -6.13 -16.24
CA TRP A 5 13.23 -6.47 -15.55
C TRP A 5 12.45 -5.22 -15.10
N TRP A 6 13.15 -4.28 -14.42
CA TRP A 6 12.56 -3.00 -13.96
C TRP A 6 12.12 -2.12 -15.13
N TRP A 7 12.98 -2.04 -16.15
CA TRP A 7 12.68 -1.25 -17.35
C TRP A 7 11.46 -1.78 -18.10
N THR A 8 11.39 -3.08 -18.33
CA THR A 8 10.27 -3.71 -19.02
C THR A 8 8.95 -3.48 -18.30
N ARG A 9 8.94 -3.55 -16.97
CA ARG A 9 7.73 -3.30 -16.16
C ARG A 9 7.34 -1.83 -16.11
N SER A 10 8.31 -0.92 -16.13
CA SER A 10 8.04 0.51 -16.09
C SER A 10 7.58 1.08 -17.45
N VAL A 11 8.12 0.56 -18.56
CA VAL A 11 7.87 1.09 -19.92
C VAL A 11 6.85 0.26 -20.70
N GLY A 12 6.68 -1.02 -20.38
CA GLY A 12 5.89 -1.98 -21.15
C GLY A 12 4.50 -2.29 -20.58
N ALA A 13 3.93 -1.40 -19.79
CA ALA A 13 2.70 -1.65 -19.01
C ALA A 13 1.47 -2.10 -19.82
N ASP A 14 1.44 -1.89 -21.14
CA ASP A 14 0.30 -2.24 -22.00
C ASP A 14 0.51 -3.51 -22.85
N ARG A 15 1.59 -4.27 -22.64
CA ARG A 15 1.66 -5.59 -23.24
C ARG A 15 0.76 -6.53 -22.45
N GLU A 16 -0.26 -7.10 -23.11
CA GLU A 16 -1.05 -8.21 -22.59
C GLU A 16 -0.09 -9.21 -21.93
N ARG A 17 -0.11 -9.25 -20.61
CA ARG A 17 0.68 -10.20 -19.84
C ARG A 17 0.10 -11.58 -20.13
N LYS A 18 0.81 -12.36 -20.89
CA LYS A 18 0.59 -13.79 -20.88
C LYS A 18 0.96 -14.28 -19.51
N ASP A 19 -0.06 -14.65 -18.74
CA ASP A 19 0.06 -15.23 -17.40
C ASP A 19 0.65 -16.64 -17.50
N GLU A 20 1.90 -16.73 -17.84
CA GLU A 20 2.66 -17.98 -17.68
C GLU A 20 3.12 -18.07 -16.22
N LEU A 21 2.21 -18.54 -15.36
CA LEU A 21 2.61 -19.17 -14.12
C LEU A 21 3.42 -20.39 -14.52
N ALA A 22 4.74 -20.32 -14.33
CA ALA A 22 5.58 -21.48 -14.58
C ALA A 22 5.11 -22.62 -13.68
N ALA A 23 4.75 -23.75 -14.27
CA ALA A 23 4.59 -25.00 -13.53
C ALA A 23 5.98 -25.44 -13.05
N VAL A 24 6.37 -24.92 -11.88
CA VAL A 24 7.66 -25.27 -11.23
C VAL A 24 7.42 -26.54 -10.43
N PRO A 25 8.23 -27.60 -10.60
CA PRO A 25 8.15 -28.81 -9.76
C PRO A 25 8.31 -28.43 -8.27
N GLU A 26 7.55 -29.06 -7.40
CA GLU A 26 7.45 -28.75 -5.95
C GLU A 26 8.80 -28.67 -5.21
N HIS A 27 9.85 -29.26 -5.73
CA HIS A 27 11.18 -29.34 -5.11
C HIS A 27 12.22 -28.34 -5.65
N SER A 28 11.81 -27.34 -6.44
CA SER A 28 12.75 -26.44 -7.13
C SER A 28 12.57 -24.94 -6.80
N PHE A 29 11.83 -24.59 -5.76
CA PHE A 29 11.73 -23.18 -5.36
C PHE A 29 13.05 -22.69 -4.78
N GLN A 30 13.56 -21.59 -5.32
CA GLN A 30 14.78 -20.93 -4.82
C GLN A 30 14.48 -20.09 -3.59
N SER A 31 13.30 -19.48 -3.53
CA SER A 31 12.88 -18.60 -2.45
C SER A 31 11.47 -18.88 -2.00
N VAL A 32 11.20 -18.66 -0.72
CA VAL A 32 9.88 -18.82 -0.09
C VAL A 32 9.49 -17.51 0.59
N ALA A 33 8.43 -16.88 0.09
CA ALA A 33 7.92 -15.62 0.59
C ALA A 33 6.78 -15.85 1.58
N LEU A 34 6.80 -15.15 2.71
CA LEU A 34 5.63 -14.94 3.57
C LEU A 34 5.13 -13.51 3.33
N VAL A 35 3.98 -13.35 2.67
CA VAL A 35 3.32 -12.06 2.47
C VAL A 35 2.29 -11.85 3.56
N VAL A 36 2.56 -10.95 4.49
CA VAL A 36 1.69 -10.64 5.64
C VAL A 36 0.84 -9.41 5.31
N GLY A 37 -0.48 -9.59 5.23
CA GLY A 37 -1.41 -8.57 4.75
C GLY A 37 -1.76 -8.75 3.26
N SER A 38 -1.78 -9.98 2.78
CA SER A 38 -1.90 -10.39 1.38
C SER A 38 -3.18 -9.91 0.65
N THR A 39 -4.23 -9.52 1.38
CA THR A 39 -5.48 -8.99 0.81
C THR A 39 -5.58 -7.46 0.86
N GLY A 40 -4.54 -6.77 1.34
CA GLY A 40 -4.41 -5.31 1.28
C GLY A 40 -3.98 -4.83 -0.10
N ILE A 41 -3.93 -3.50 -0.30
CA ILE A 41 -3.61 -2.89 -1.61
C ILE A 41 -2.25 -3.38 -2.13
N VAL A 42 -1.18 -3.22 -1.35
CA VAL A 42 0.17 -3.66 -1.74
C VAL A 42 0.34 -5.18 -1.61
N GLY A 43 -0.33 -5.79 -0.61
CA GLY A 43 -0.28 -7.24 -0.43
C GLY A 43 -0.83 -8.02 -1.62
N ALA A 44 -1.91 -7.53 -2.24
CA ALA A 44 -2.47 -8.12 -3.46
C ALA A 44 -1.48 -8.05 -4.64
N SER A 45 -0.80 -6.91 -4.83
CA SER A 45 0.25 -6.75 -5.83
C SER A 45 1.44 -7.70 -5.58
N LEU A 46 1.87 -7.86 -4.32
CA LEU A 46 2.94 -8.82 -3.97
C LEU A 46 2.54 -10.26 -4.32
N VAL A 47 1.33 -10.68 -3.96
CA VAL A 47 0.82 -12.04 -4.24
C VAL A 47 0.69 -12.29 -5.75
N ASP A 48 0.38 -11.26 -6.52
CA ASP A 48 0.27 -11.34 -7.98
C ASP A 48 1.65 -11.37 -8.68
N ILE A 49 2.63 -10.62 -8.15
CA ILE A 49 3.93 -10.44 -8.80
C ILE A 49 4.95 -11.52 -8.40
N ILE A 50 5.05 -11.86 -7.11
CA ILE A 50 6.10 -12.76 -6.60
C ILE A 50 6.11 -14.14 -7.30
N PRO A 51 4.95 -14.81 -7.54
CA PRO A 51 4.97 -16.16 -8.11
C PRO A 51 5.27 -16.20 -9.62
N ARG A 52 5.46 -15.07 -10.29
CA ARG A 52 5.74 -15.02 -11.73
C ARG A 52 7.14 -15.55 -12.02
N ALA A 53 7.28 -16.21 -13.16
CA ALA A 53 8.52 -16.87 -13.56
C ALA A 53 9.71 -15.91 -13.73
N ASP A 54 9.44 -14.65 -14.10
CA ASP A 54 10.45 -13.61 -14.33
C ASP A 54 10.80 -12.80 -13.10
N THR A 55 10.13 -13.06 -11.95
CA THR A 55 10.38 -12.29 -10.72
C THR A 55 11.76 -12.57 -10.14
N PRO A 56 12.59 -11.52 -9.89
CA PRO A 56 13.93 -11.69 -9.35
C PRO A 56 13.95 -12.48 -8.04
N GLY A 57 14.97 -13.33 -7.87
CA GLY A 57 15.10 -14.22 -6.71
C GLY A 57 14.27 -15.50 -6.79
N GLY A 58 13.52 -15.67 -7.89
CA GLY A 58 12.70 -16.85 -8.13
C GLY A 58 13.46 -18.03 -8.73
N PRO A 59 12.77 -19.19 -8.87
CA PRO A 59 11.34 -19.39 -8.67
C PRO A 59 10.89 -19.29 -7.20
N TRP A 60 9.72 -18.66 -6.99
CA TRP A 60 9.17 -18.36 -5.69
C TRP A 60 8.00 -19.26 -5.31
N LYS A 61 7.98 -19.68 -4.02
CA LYS A 61 6.78 -20.15 -3.32
C LYS A 61 6.25 -19.03 -2.43
N VAL A 62 4.93 -18.88 -2.32
CA VAL A 62 4.29 -17.80 -1.57
C VAL A 62 3.32 -18.36 -0.55
N TYR A 63 3.50 -17.95 0.70
CA TYR A 63 2.49 -18.06 1.76
C TYR A 63 1.81 -16.69 1.91
N ALA A 64 0.56 -16.61 1.48
CA ALA A 64 -0.24 -15.39 1.49
C ALA A 64 -1.12 -15.32 2.74
N LEU A 65 -0.70 -14.54 3.74
CA LEU A 65 -1.32 -14.50 5.05
C LEU A 65 -2.20 -13.27 5.21
N SER A 66 -3.46 -13.47 5.60
CA SER A 66 -4.43 -12.41 5.83
C SER A 66 -5.50 -12.81 6.84
N ARG A 67 -6.16 -11.80 7.42
CA ARG A 67 -7.31 -11.99 8.32
C ARG A 67 -8.59 -12.34 7.57
N ARG A 68 -8.70 -11.94 6.31
CA ARG A 68 -9.87 -12.18 5.46
C ARG A 68 -9.53 -13.16 4.35
N PRO A 69 -10.50 -13.93 3.85
CA PRO A 69 -10.27 -14.77 2.68
C PRO A 69 -9.89 -13.90 1.46
N PRO A 70 -9.12 -14.45 0.50
CA PRO A 70 -8.80 -13.75 -0.72
C PRO A 70 -10.08 -13.41 -1.49
N PRO A 71 -10.11 -12.26 -2.22
CA PRO A 71 -11.24 -11.95 -3.09
C PRO A 71 -11.39 -13.02 -4.21
N PRO A 72 -12.61 -13.19 -4.79
CA PRO A 72 -12.86 -14.22 -5.80
C PRO A 72 -11.98 -14.15 -7.06
N TRP A 73 -11.44 -12.97 -7.37
CA TRP A 73 -10.55 -12.75 -8.51
C TRP A 73 -9.05 -12.91 -8.19
N SER A 74 -8.71 -13.21 -6.93
CA SER A 74 -7.33 -13.51 -6.56
C SER A 74 -6.86 -14.82 -7.18
N LEU A 75 -5.55 -14.95 -7.40
CA LEU A 75 -4.96 -16.19 -7.83
C LEU A 75 -5.37 -17.33 -6.88
N PRO A 76 -5.85 -18.47 -7.40
CA PRO A 76 -6.19 -19.62 -6.57
C PRO A 76 -4.93 -20.23 -5.94
N SER A 77 -5.12 -20.98 -4.86
CA SER A 77 -4.02 -21.78 -4.29
C SER A 77 -3.48 -22.77 -5.32
N SER A 78 -2.15 -22.90 -5.35
CA SER A 78 -1.40 -23.76 -6.27
C SER A 78 -0.18 -24.35 -5.58
N SER A 79 0.68 -25.07 -6.28
CA SER A 79 1.97 -25.52 -5.72
C SER A 79 2.87 -24.34 -5.29
N SER A 80 2.75 -23.20 -5.96
CA SER A 80 3.53 -21.98 -5.68
C SER A 80 2.82 -20.96 -4.80
N LEU A 81 1.52 -21.09 -4.50
CA LEU A 81 0.75 -20.13 -3.71
C LEU A 81 -0.20 -20.82 -2.72
N THR A 82 -0.03 -20.53 -1.44
CA THR A 82 -0.90 -21.02 -0.37
C THR A 82 -1.50 -19.87 0.41
N HIS A 83 -2.83 -19.77 0.48
CA HIS A 83 -3.51 -18.79 1.31
C HIS A 83 -3.65 -19.29 2.75
N ILE A 84 -3.27 -18.43 3.72
CA ILE A 84 -3.34 -18.72 5.15
C ILE A 84 -4.22 -17.67 5.81
N HIS A 85 -5.17 -18.15 6.62
CA HIS A 85 -6.13 -17.29 7.31
C HIS A 85 -5.84 -17.22 8.80
N VAL A 86 -5.49 -16.03 9.32
CA VAL A 86 -5.24 -15.79 10.74
C VAL A 86 -5.40 -14.30 11.10
N ASP A 87 -5.89 -14.03 12.31
CA ASP A 87 -5.83 -12.69 12.89
C ASP A 87 -4.49 -12.48 13.59
N LEU A 88 -3.73 -11.49 13.16
CA LEU A 88 -2.40 -11.19 13.70
C LEU A 88 -2.43 -10.69 15.15
N THR A 89 -3.58 -10.27 15.66
CA THR A 89 -3.75 -9.86 17.07
C THR A 89 -3.78 -11.06 18.02
N ASP A 90 -4.10 -12.24 17.52
CA ASP A 90 -4.08 -13.49 18.28
C ASP A 90 -2.71 -14.18 18.13
N SER A 91 -1.84 -13.98 19.12
CA SER A 91 -0.48 -14.54 19.12
C SER A 91 -0.45 -16.07 19.12
N ALA A 92 -1.43 -16.72 19.76
CA ALA A 92 -1.52 -18.17 19.81
C ALA A 92 -1.93 -18.74 18.44
N ALA A 93 -2.93 -18.14 17.79
CA ALA A 93 -3.33 -18.51 16.44
C ALA A 93 -2.20 -18.30 15.43
N VAL A 94 -1.47 -17.16 15.52
CA VAL A 94 -0.29 -16.90 14.68
C VAL A 94 0.79 -17.99 14.88
N ALA A 95 1.08 -18.36 16.12
CA ALA A 95 2.05 -19.42 16.41
C ALA A 95 1.62 -20.77 15.82
N VAL A 96 0.34 -21.14 15.95
CA VAL A 96 -0.19 -22.40 15.40
C VAL A 96 0.01 -22.47 13.87
N VAL A 97 -0.28 -21.41 13.14
CA VAL A 97 -0.22 -21.44 11.67
C VAL A 97 1.18 -21.24 11.11
N LEU A 98 2.06 -20.51 11.81
CA LEU A 98 3.41 -20.21 11.32
C LEU A 98 4.48 -21.21 11.78
N THR A 99 4.32 -21.87 12.93
CA THR A 99 5.33 -22.83 13.45
C THR A 99 5.64 -23.96 12.46
N PRO A 100 4.68 -24.53 11.70
CA PRO A 100 4.98 -25.57 10.72
C PRO A 100 5.76 -25.07 9.50
N LEU A 101 5.79 -23.74 9.24
CA LEU A 101 6.39 -23.14 8.05
C LEU A 101 7.86 -22.81 8.31
N THR A 102 8.74 -23.81 8.20
CA THR A 102 10.17 -23.67 8.51
C THR A 102 11.03 -23.30 7.28
N ASP A 103 10.42 -23.28 6.10
CA ASP A 103 11.06 -23.05 4.79
C ASP A 103 11.07 -21.57 4.37
N ILE A 104 10.49 -20.66 5.15
CA ILE A 104 10.41 -19.23 4.80
C ILE A 104 11.81 -18.62 4.69
N THR A 105 12.09 -17.97 3.56
CA THR A 105 13.35 -17.26 3.29
C THR A 105 13.20 -15.74 3.31
N HIS A 106 12.01 -15.21 3.01
CA HIS A 106 11.74 -13.77 2.93
C HIS A 106 10.38 -13.45 3.53
N VAL A 107 10.31 -12.39 4.33
CA VAL A 107 9.05 -11.86 4.87
C VAL A 107 8.77 -10.51 4.24
N PHE A 108 7.55 -10.34 3.71
CA PHE A 108 7.02 -9.07 3.22
C PHE A 108 5.87 -8.65 4.13
N TYR A 109 6.14 -7.73 5.06
CA TYR A 109 5.16 -7.29 6.03
C TYR A 109 4.53 -5.98 5.60
N VAL A 110 3.29 -6.05 5.11
CA VAL A 110 2.49 -4.92 4.62
C VAL A 110 1.13 -4.83 5.32
N ALA A 111 0.98 -5.56 6.43
CA ALA A 111 -0.24 -5.55 7.23
C ALA A 111 -0.25 -4.39 8.22
N TRP A 112 -1.42 -3.78 8.39
CA TRP A 112 -1.71 -2.89 9.49
C TRP A 112 -3.19 -2.94 9.85
N SER A 113 -3.54 -2.48 11.04
CA SER A 113 -4.92 -2.44 11.51
C SER A 113 -5.18 -1.08 12.14
N PRO A 114 -6.11 -0.27 11.57
CA PRO A 114 -6.44 1.04 12.12
C PRO A 114 -7.03 0.92 13.52
N ARG A 115 -6.70 1.88 14.37
CA ARG A 115 -7.27 2.09 15.70
C ARG A 115 -7.69 3.54 15.84
N ALA A 116 -8.49 3.85 16.85
CA ALA A 116 -9.05 5.17 17.06
C ALA A 116 -7.99 6.23 17.43
N THR A 117 -6.93 5.81 18.13
CA THR A 117 -5.86 6.72 18.58
C THR A 117 -4.48 6.20 18.16
N GLU A 118 -3.50 7.11 18.08
CA GLU A 118 -2.12 6.71 17.80
C GLU A 118 -1.53 5.80 18.88
N ALA A 119 -1.90 5.98 20.14
CA ALA A 119 -1.47 5.08 21.22
C ALA A 119 -1.95 3.63 20.98
N GLU A 120 -3.21 3.45 20.61
CA GLU A 120 -3.76 2.14 20.25
C GLU A 120 -3.15 1.58 18.96
N ASN A 121 -2.85 2.45 17.96
CA ASN A 121 -2.15 2.06 16.74
C ASN A 121 -0.75 1.51 17.06
N ARG A 122 -0.01 2.17 17.95
CA ARG A 122 1.33 1.77 18.39
C ARG A 122 1.30 0.40 19.07
N GLU A 123 0.38 0.19 20.00
CA GLU A 123 0.23 -1.07 20.72
C GLU A 123 -0.16 -2.22 19.76
N ALA A 124 -1.25 -2.04 19.01
CA ALA A 124 -1.81 -3.09 18.16
C ALA A 124 -0.86 -3.48 17.01
N ASN A 125 -0.32 -2.49 16.28
CA ASN A 125 0.46 -2.78 15.07
C ASN A 125 1.88 -3.28 15.40
N SER A 126 2.49 -2.81 16.50
CA SER A 126 3.75 -3.39 16.96
C SER A 126 3.58 -4.81 17.52
N ALA A 127 2.47 -5.10 18.21
CA ALA A 127 2.15 -6.45 18.69
C ALA A 127 1.93 -7.40 17.51
N MET A 128 1.17 -7.02 16.49
CA MET A 128 0.93 -7.81 15.28
C MET A 128 2.25 -8.19 14.57
N LEU A 129 3.16 -7.24 14.37
CA LEU A 129 4.48 -7.52 13.78
C LEU A 129 5.31 -8.42 14.68
N ARG A 130 5.32 -8.17 15.99
CA ARG A 130 6.03 -9.00 16.97
C ARG A 130 5.52 -10.43 16.97
N ASN A 131 4.21 -10.65 16.89
CA ASN A 131 3.61 -11.99 16.85
C ASN A 131 4.13 -12.80 15.65
N VAL A 132 4.27 -12.18 14.48
CA VAL A 132 4.84 -12.85 13.29
C VAL A 132 6.34 -13.10 13.45
N LEU A 133 7.13 -12.07 13.79
CA LEU A 133 8.58 -12.19 13.81
C LEU A 133 9.10 -13.06 14.96
N SER A 134 8.37 -13.14 16.08
CA SER A 134 8.75 -14.03 17.21
C SER A 134 8.65 -15.51 16.84
N VAL A 135 7.88 -15.88 15.85
CA VAL A 135 7.78 -17.26 15.34
C VAL A 135 8.74 -17.47 14.16
N VAL A 136 8.68 -16.59 13.14
CA VAL A 136 9.41 -16.82 11.89
C VAL A 136 10.93 -16.69 12.08
N VAL A 137 11.40 -15.68 12.82
CA VAL A 137 12.85 -15.43 12.97
C VAL A 137 13.59 -16.61 13.63
N PRO A 138 13.12 -17.22 14.71
CA PRO A 138 13.80 -18.40 15.29
C PRO A 138 13.55 -19.69 14.52
N ASN A 139 12.37 -19.86 13.88
CA ASN A 139 11.95 -21.12 13.27
C ASN A 139 12.47 -21.36 11.85
N CYS A 140 12.83 -20.28 11.13
CA CYS A 140 13.22 -20.38 9.73
C CYS A 140 14.74 -20.19 9.58
N PRO A 141 15.52 -21.28 9.54
CA PRO A 141 16.98 -21.18 9.49
C PRO A 141 17.50 -20.51 8.21
N ALA A 142 16.77 -20.65 7.10
CA ALA A 142 17.10 -20.05 5.82
C ALA A 142 16.54 -18.62 5.63
N LEU A 143 15.95 -18.01 6.66
CA LEU A 143 15.45 -16.65 6.59
C LEU A 143 16.60 -15.68 6.26
N ALA A 144 16.49 -14.96 5.16
CA ALA A 144 17.51 -14.05 4.62
C ALA A 144 17.13 -12.57 4.73
N HIS A 145 15.80 -12.26 4.65
CA HIS A 145 15.34 -10.87 4.62
C HIS A 145 13.95 -10.67 5.23
N VAL A 146 13.77 -9.52 5.89
CA VAL A 146 12.46 -9.04 6.36
C VAL A 146 12.23 -7.64 5.79
N SER A 147 11.21 -7.49 4.98
CA SER A 147 10.78 -6.23 4.37
C SER A 147 9.54 -5.71 5.09
N LEU A 148 9.58 -4.46 5.57
CA LEU A 148 8.51 -3.78 6.31
C LEU A 148 8.01 -2.59 5.51
N GLN A 149 6.71 -2.51 5.30
CA GLN A 149 6.08 -1.28 4.80
C GLN A 149 5.67 -0.38 5.95
N THR A 150 6.09 0.87 5.89
CA THR A 150 5.59 1.98 6.72
C THR A 150 4.95 3.03 5.82
N GLY A 151 5.42 4.28 5.78
CA GLY A 151 4.91 5.30 4.86
C GLY A 151 5.36 6.71 5.20
N ILE A 152 4.85 7.68 4.45
CA ILE A 152 5.21 9.10 4.54
C ILE A 152 4.93 9.73 5.92
N LYS A 153 4.05 9.15 6.75
CA LYS A 153 3.84 9.59 8.14
C LYS A 153 5.11 9.51 9.00
N HIS A 154 6.15 8.82 8.53
CA HIS A 154 7.47 8.90 9.14
C HIS A 154 7.97 10.35 9.27
N TYR A 155 7.63 11.20 8.30
CA TYR A 155 8.06 12.60 8.20
C TYR A 155 7.03 13.60 8.70
N LEU A 156 5.76 13.19 8.79
CA LEU A 156 4.62 14.05 9.08
C LEU A 156 4.07 13.87 10.51
N GLY A 157 4.40 12.75 11.15
CA GLY A 157 3.77 12.34 12.40
C GLY A 157 2.43 11.63 12.21
N PRO A 158 1.74 11.26 13.30
CA PRO A 158 0.41 10.67 13.26
C PRO A 158 -0.63 11.67 12.75
N PHE A 159 -1.77 11.17 12.25
CA PHE A 159 -2.81 12.01 11.66
C PHE A 159 -3.28 13.16 12.57
N GLU A 160 -3.37 12.91 13.86
CA GLU A 160 -3.79 13.93 14.84
C GLU A 160 -2.82 15.12 14.95
N LEU A 161 -1.57 14.94 14.51
CA LEU A 161 -0.50 15.93 14.62
C LEU A 161 -0.06 16.55 13.29
N ILE A 162 -0.56 16.04 12.15
CA ILE A 162 -0.23 16.59 10.82
C ILE A 162 -0.64 18.05 10.76
N GLY A 163 0.31 18.92 10.35
CA GLY A 163 0.15 20.36 10.32
C GLY A 163 0.21 21.08 11.67
N LYS A 164 0.30 20.34 12.79
CA LYS A 164 0.32 20.90 14.16
C LYS A 164 1.70 20.82 14.83
N ILE A 165 2.61 20.06 14.26
CA ILE A 165 3.99 19.94 14.76
C ILE A 165 4.97 20.37 13.67
N PRO A 166 6.16 20.86 14.05
CA PRO A 166 7.23 21.15 13.09
C PRO A 166 7.62 19.88 12.33
N THR A 167 7.66 19.96 11.02
CA THR A 167 8.13 18.89 10.12
C THR A 167 9.31 19.42 9.30
N PRO A 168 10.19 18.55 8.82
CA PRO A 168 11.24 18.93 7.89
C PRO A 168 10.67 19.55 6.60
N ASP A 169 11.46 20.36 5.92
CA ASP A 169 11.08 20.88 4.60
C ASP A 169 11.12 19.75 3.54
N PRO A 170 10.11 19.66 2.66
CA PRO A 170 10.16 18.73 1.53
C PRO A 170 11.18 19.19 0.45
N PRO A 171 11.68 18.28 -0.40
CA PRO A 171 11.31 16.86 -0.46
C PRO A 171 11.96 16.03 0.64
N TYR A 172 11.16 15.15 1.26
CA TYR A 172 11.66 14.29 2.34
C TYR A 172 12.65 13.25 1.80
N THR A 173 13.74 13.07 2.56
CA THR A 173 14.77 12.06 2.29
C THR A 173 14.87 11.08 3.45
N GLU A 174 15.46 9.91 3.24
CA GLU A 174 15.45 8.83 4.22
C GLU A 174 16.40 9.07 5.42
N ASP A 175 17.31 10.02 5.31
CA ASP A 175 18.24 10.46 6.36
C ASP A 175 17.61 11.47 7.34
N VAL A 176 16.41 11.96 7.07
CA VAL A 176 15.62 12.76 8.03
C VAL A 176 15.39 11.92 9.30
N PRO A 177 15.77 12.44 10.49
CA PRO A 177 15.59 11.72 11.74
C PRO A 177 14.09 11.56 12.07
N ARG A 178 13.79 10.60 12.96
CA ARG A 178 12.45 10.46 13.54
C ARG A 178 12.03 11.75 14.23
N LEU A 179 10.76 12.10 14.08
CA LEU A 179 10.18 13.23 14.81
C LEU A 179 10.06 12.91 16.30
N ASP A 180 10.13 13.94 17.13
CA ASP A 180 9.89 13.80 18.58
C ASP A 180 8.37 13.74 18.87
N CYS A 181 7.75 12.68 18.39
CA CYS A 181 6.33 12.39 18.63
C CYS A 181 6.07 10.88 18.59
N PRO A 182 5.01 10.40 19.25
CA PRO A 182 4.54 9.04 19.11
C PRO A 182 4.21 8.72 17.66
N ASN A 183 4.69 7.58 17.15
CA ASN A 183 4.40 7.13 15.79
C ASN A 183 4.51 5.61 15.70
N PHE A 184 3.44 4.91 15.33
CA PHE A 184 3.44 3.46 15.29
C PHE A 184 4.44 2.88 14.26
N TYR A 185 4.83 3.64 13.25
CA TYR A 185 5.89 3.23 12.32
C TYR A 185 7.24 3.06 13.04
N TYR A 186 7.55 3.97 13.98
CA TYR A 186 8.79 3.88 14.75
C TYR A 186 8.80 2.63 15.65
N ASP A 187 7.68 2.32 16.31
CA ASP A 187 7.56 1.11 17.12
C ASP A 187 7.67 -0.16 16.27
N GLN A 188 7.13 -0.17 15.05
CA GLN A 188 7.29 -1.29 14.12
C GLN A 188 8.75 -1.46 13.65
N GLU A 189 9.43 -0.36 13.32
CA GLU A 189 10.87 -0.39 12.99
C GLU A 189 11.68 -0.94 14.17
N ASP A 190 11.39 -0.53 15.41
CA ASP A 190 12.09 -1.02 16.61
C ASP A 190 11.86 -2.51 16.84
N VAL A 191 10.62 -3.01 16.62
CA VAL A 191 10.32 -4.45 16.66
C VAL A 191 11.09 -5.20 15.59
N LEU A 192 11.15 -4.70 14.36
CA LEU A 192 11.92 -5.28 13.26
C LEU A 192 13.40 -5.37 13.62
N PHE A 193 14.02 -4.25 14.01
CA PHE A 193 15.45 -4.18 14.31
C PHE A 193 15.82 -5.11 15.48
N ALA A 194 15.01 -5.12 16.54
CA ALA A 194 15.21 -6.04 17.67
C ALA A 194 15.08 -7.52 17.27
N ALA A 195 14.17 -7.86 16.35
CA ALA A 195 14.00 -9.23 15.89
C ALA A 195 15.18 -9.71 15.05
N VAL A 196 15.61 -8.94 14.05
CA VAL A 196 16.68 -9.33 13.12
C VAL A 196 18.07 -9.31 13.78
N SER A 197 18.30 -8.44 14.77
CA SER A 197 19.58 -8.37 15.50
C SER A 197 19.92 -9.67 16.21
N ARG A 198 18.91 -10.47 16.63
CA ARG A 198 19.08 -11.77 17.27
C ARG A 198 19.73 -12.82 16.36
N ARG A 199 19.78 -12.58 15.06
CA ARG A 199 20.39 -13.46 14.06
C ARG A 199 21.83 -13.05 13.70
N GLY A 200 22.44 -12.11 14.45
CA GLY A 200 23.85 -11.74 14.32
C GLY A 200 24.26 -11.28 12.90
N GLY A 201 23.37 -10.61 12.18
CA GLY A 201 23.62 -10.13 10.81
C GLY A 201 23.29 -11.13 9.70
N ALA A 202 22.83 -12.35 10.02
CA ALA A 202 22.44 -13.34 9.02
C ALA A 202 21.11 -12.99 8.30
N VAL A 203 20.28 -12.15 8.92
CA VAL A 203 19.03 -11.66 8.34
C VAL A 203 19.12 -10.17 8.10
N SER A 204 18.92 -9.76 6.85
CA SER A 204 18.85 -8.34 6.47
C SER A 204 17.42 -7.82 6.55
N TRP A 205 17.27 -6.50 6.47
CA TRP A 205 15.96 -5.84 6.48
C TRP A 205 15.88 -4.73 5.45
N SER A 206 14.66 -4.35 5.09
CA SER A 206 14.35 -3.09 4.41
C SER A 206 13.06 -2.47 4.96
N VAL A 207 12.99 -1.13 4.95
CA VAL A 207 11.79 -0.36 5.29
C VAL A 207 11.37 0.46 4.10
N HIS A 208 10.10 0.35 3.70
CA HIS A 208 9.55 1.06 2.54
C HIS A 208 8.55 2.12 3.00
N ARG A 209 8.72 3.34 2.50
CA ARG A 209 7.95 4.53 2.90
C ARG A 209 7.18 5.10 1.71
N PRO A 210 6.07 4.45 1.27
CA PRO A 210 5.23 4.99 0.22
C PRO A 210 4.52 6.28 0.65
N ASN A 211 4.18 7.09 -0.35
CA ASN A 211 3.27 8.23 -0.25
C ASN A 211 1.81 7.75 -0.43
N LEU A 212 0.91 8.59 -0.98
CA LEU A 212 -0.47 8.20 -1.27
C LEU A 212 -0.49 6.99 -2.22
N ILE A 213 -1.04 5.87 -1.74
CA ILE A 213 -1.02 4.62 -2.48
C ILE A 213 -2.16 4.58 -3.51
N LEU A 214 -1.82 4.42 -4.79
CA LEU A 214 -2.75 4.15 -5.86
C LEU A 214 -2.80 2.64 -6.14
N GLY A 215 -3.97 2.05 -5.98
CA GLY A 215 -4.19 0.62 -6.18
C GLY A 215 -5.56 0.21 -5.69
N PHE A 216 -5.86 -1.07 -5.78
CA PHE A 216 -7.17 -1.60 -5.45
C PHE A 216 -7.11 -2.75 -4.44
N SER A 217 -7.99 -2.67 -3.45
CA SER A 217 -8.35 -3.79 -2.59
C SER A 217 -9.76 -3.55 -2.04
N PRO A 218 -10.65 -4.55 -2.06
CA PRO A 218 -12.08 -4.32 -1.80
C PRO A 218 -12.44 -3.91 -0.37
N ARG A 219 -11.53 -4.03 0.58
CA ARG A 219 -11.81 -3.74 2.00
C ARG A 219 -10.57 -3.21 2.72
N SER A 220 -9.72 -2.51 1.99
CA SER A 220 -8.54 -1.89 2.56
C SER A 220 -8.87 -0.52 3.13
N PHE A 221 -8.28 -0.19 4.26
CA PHE A 221 -8.25 1.17 4.77
C PHE A 221 -7.36 2.04 3.86
N PHE A 222 -7.59 3.35 3.82
CA PHE A 222 -6.86 4.29 2.94
C PHE A 222 -7.01 3.99 1.44
N ASN A 223 -8.15 3.44 1.06
CA ASN A 223 -8.43 3.06 -0.32
C ASN A 223 -8.98 4.26 -1.10
N VAL A 224 -8.10 5.22 -1.44
CA VAL A 224 -8.50 6.46 -2.10
C VAL A 224 -9.14 6.20 -3.46
N VAL A 225 -8.55 5.34 -4.28
CA VAL A 225 -9.04 5.06 -5.64
C VAL A 225 -10.43 4.43 -5.59
N CYS A 226 -10.61 3.39 -4.78
CA CYS A 226 -11.91 2.73 -4.65
C CYS A 226 -12.99 3.70 -4.12
N SER A 227 -12.68 4.48 -3.09
CA SER A 227 -13.63 5.45 -2.52
C SER A 227 -14.06 6.50 -3.55
N LEU A 228 -13.12 7.04 -4.34
CA LEU A 228 -13.43 7.99 -5.41
C LEU A 228 -14.24 7.34 -6.55
N CYS A 229 -13.95 6.09 -6.90
CA CYS A 229 -14.74 5.33 -7.88
C CYS A 229 -16.18 5.11 -7.38
N VAL A 230 -16.38 4.80 -6.10
CA VAL A 230 -17.71 4.65 -5.49
C VAL A 230 -18.47 5.98 -5.51
N TYR A 231 -17.79 7.09 -5.16
CA TYR A 231 -18.37 8.44 -5.25
C TYR A 231 -18.81 8.76 -6.69
N ALA A 232 -17.94 8.53 -7.68
CA ALA A 232 -18.27 8.76 -9.10
C ALA A 232 -19.42 7.85 -9.58
N ALA A 233 -19.46 6.59 -9.15
CA ALA A 233 -20.55 5.67 -9.49
C ALA A 233 -21.91 6.13 -8.93
N ILE A 234 -21.93 6.65 -7.70
CA ILE A 234 -23.14 7.23 -7.09
C ILE A 234 -23.56 8.49 -7.85
N CYS A 235 -22.63 9.41 -8.16
CA CYS A 235 -22.92 10.60 -8.98
C CYS A 235 -23.54 10.21 -10.32
N ARG A 236 -23.00 9.20 -11.00
CA ARG A 236 -23.52 8.68 -12.27
C ARG A 236 -24.94 8.12 -12.12
N LYS A 237 -25.20 7.33 -11.06
CA LYS A 237 -26.51 6.75 -10.79
C LYS A 237 -27.58 7.81 -10.53
N GLU A 238 -27.19 8.90 -9.85
CA GLU A 238 -28.08 10.01 -9.52
C GLU A 238 -28.20 11.07 -10.65
N GLY A 239 -27.40 10.93 -11.72
CA GLY A 239 -27.41 11.88 -12.84
C GLY A 239 -26.87 13.25 -12.50
N VAL A 240 -25.93 13.35 -11.55
CA VAL A 240 -25.31 14.60 -11.11
C VAL A 240 -23.85 14.67 -11.54
N ALA A 241 -23.32 15.88 -11.70
CA ALA A 241 -21.91 16.10 -12.04
C ALA A 241 -20.97 15.66 -10.90
N LEU A 242 -19.77 15.19 -11.24
CA LEU A 242 -18.70 14.89 -10.31
C LEU A 242 -18.06 16.20 -9.83
N ARG A 243 -18.42 16.65 -8.64
CA ARG A 243 -17.94 17.91 -8.06
C ARG A 243 -16.69 17.65 -7.21
N TRP A 244 -15.69 18.54 -7.36
CA TRP A 244 -14.52 18.54 -6.48
C TRP A 244 -14.94 18.95 -5.05
N PRO A 245 -14.65 18.12 -4.02
CA PRO A 245 -15.12 18.42 -2.65
C PRO A 245 -14.12 19.27 -1.87
N GLY A 246 -12.82 19.19 -2.21
CA GLY A 246 -11.71 19.67 -1.41
C GLY A 246 -11.40 21.15 -1.54
N CYS A 247 -10.36 21.59 -0.84
CA CYS A 247 -9.89 22.99 -0.83
C CYS A 247 -9.03 23.32 -2.04
N LEU A 248 -8.72 24.63 -2.22
CA LEU A 248 -7.82 25.13 -3.26
C LEU A 248 -6.41 24.53 -3.10
N GLY A 249 -5.92 24.42 -1.86
CA GLY A 249 -4.61 23.88 -1.57
C GLY A 249 -4.42 22.47 -2.14
N SER A 250 -5.36 21.54 -1.90
CA SER A 250 -5.30 20.21 -2.47
C SER A 250 -5.49 20.17 -3.97
N TRP A 251 -6.32 21.07 -4.54
CA TRP A 251 -6.55 21.17 -5.98
C TRP A 251 -5.31 21.55 -6.77
N GLU A 252 -4.54 22.54 -6.28
CA GLU A 252 -3.41 23.14 -7.01
C GLU A 252 -2.03 22.58 -6.57
N SER A 253 -1.87 22.13 -5.31
CA SER A 253 -0.58 21.69 -4.81
C SER A 253 -0.13 20.38 -5.46
N PHE A 254 1.16 20.32 -5.77
CA PHE A 254 1.78 19.10 -6.28
C PHE A 254 2.15 18.15 -5.14
N SER A 255 1.94 16.87 -5.41
CA SER A 255 2.29 15.76 -4.52
C SER A 255 2.86 14.58 -5.29
N ASN A 256 3.48 13.64 -4.58
CA ASN A 256 3.83 12.34 -5.11
C ASN A 256 2.71 11.33 -4.81
N ALA A 257 2.61 10.30 -5.65
CA ALA A 257 1.80 9.10 -5.40
C ALA A 257 2.65 7.85 -5.58
N SER A 258 2.17 6.73 -5.07
CA SER A 258 2.86 5.44 -5.10
C SER A 258 1.93 4.37 -5.67
N ASP A 259 2.22 3.87 -6.85
CA ASP A 259 1.50 2.75 -7.45
C ASP A 259 1.77 1.47 -6.65
N ALA A 260 0.73 0.70 -6.36
CA ALA A 260 0.84 -0.50 -5.51
C ALA A 260 1.76 -1.57 -6.11
N ASP A 261 1.76 -1.73 -7.44
CA ASP A 261 2.67 -2.66 -8.12
C ASP A 261 4.12 -2.17 -8.03
N LEU A 262 4.36 -0.86 -8.14
CA LEU A 262 5.69 -0.28 -7.97
C LEU A 262 6.23 -0.47 -6.56
N ILE A 263 5.37 -0.31 -5.53
CA ILE A 263 5.74 -0.58 -4.15
C ILE A 263 6.11 -2.07 -3.99
N ALA A 264 5.30 -2.98 -4.53
CA ALA A 264 5.57 -4.41 -4.48
C ALA A 264 6.90 -4.75 -5.18
N GLU A 265 7.17 -4.16 -6.34
CA GLU A 265 8.44 -4.30 -7.07
C GLU A 265 9.64 -3.79 -6.25
N GLN A 266 9.50 -2.66 -5.55
CA GLN A 266 10.57 -2.14 -4.68
C GLN A 266 10.83 -3.06 -3.48
N HIS A 267 9.77 -3.64 -2.88
CA HIS A 267 9.91 -4.65 -1.82
C HIS A 267 10.68 -5.88 -2.31
N ILE A 268 10.31 -6.40 -3.49
CA ILE A 268 10.97 -7.57 -4.09
C ILE A 268 12.44 -7.26 -4.42
N TRP A 269 12.70 -6.10 -5.04
CA TRP A 269 14.06 -5.66 -5.31
C TRP A 269 14.89 -5.60 -4.03
N ALA A 270 14.40 -4.94 -2.99
CA ALA A 270 15.13 -4.78 -1.74
C ALA A 270 15.40 -6.12 -1.02
N ALA A 271 14.50 -7.09 -1.19
CA ALA A 271 14.65 -8.41 -0.59
C ALA A 271 15.79 -9.23 -1.21
N VAL A 272 16.12 -9.00 -2.49
CA VAL A 272 17.09 -9.83 -3.24
C VAL A 272 18.34 -9.09 -3.67
N ASP A 273 18.35 -7.73 -3.66
CA ASP A 273 19.50 -6.94 -4.06
C ASP A 273 20.43 -6.68 -2.88
N PRO A 274 21.73 -7.00 -2.99
CA PRO A 274 22.67 -6.77 -1.91
C PRO A 274 22.86 -5.29 -1.56
N MET A 275 22.64 -4.35 -2.50
CA MET A 275 22.77 -2.91 -2.27
C MET A 275 21.62 -2.33 -1.44
N ALA A 276 20.50 -3.04 -1.33
CA ALA A 276 19.34 -2.59 -0.57
C ALA A 276 19.30 -3.07 0.89
N LYS A 277 20.25 -3.92 1.29
CA LYS A 277 20.27 -4.50 2.65
C LYS A 277 20.41 -3.45 3.74
N ASN A 278 19.59 -3.57 4.77
CA ASN A 278 19.62 -2.75 5.98
C ASN A 278 19.42 -1.25 5.68
N GLN A 279 18.47 -0.95 4.80
CA GLN A 279 18.16 0.40 4.36
C GLN A 279 16.65 0.68 4.45
N ALA A 280 16.33 1.98 4.65
CA ALA A 280 14.99 2.51 4.40
C ALA A 280 14.96 3.20 3.03
N PHE A 281 13.82 3.11 2.33
CA PHE A 281 13.61 3.71 1.03
C PHE A 281 12.25 4.38 0.93
N ASN A 282 12.21 5.61 0.44
CA ASN A 282 10.98 6.21 -0.06
C ASN A 282 10.55 5.47 -1.34
N CYS A 283 9.24 5.42 -1.56
CA CYS A 283 8.68 4.81 -2.75
C CYS A 283 7.57 5.70 -3.32
N ASN A 284 7.84 6.32 -4.47
CA ASN A 284 6.82 7.05 -5.23
C ASN A 284 6.98 6.80 -6.74
N ASN A 285 6.02 7.24 -7.54
CA ASN A 285 5.98 6.98 -8.98
C ASN A 285 7.11 7.63 -9.78
N GLY A 286 7.82 8.61 -9.21
CA GLY A 286 8.90 9.33 -9.87
C GLY A 286 8.45 10.57 -10.62
N ASP A 287 7.16 10.88 -10.63
CA ASP A 287 6.55 12.09 -11.18
C ASP A 287 5.76 12.86 -10.11
N LEU A 288 5.12 13.93 -10.51
CA LEU A 288 4.28 14.78 -9.67
C LEU A 288 2.87 14.84 -10.24
N TYR A 289 1.89 14.89 -9.35
CA TYR A 289 0.50 15.13 -9.72
C TYR A 289 -0.12 16.22 -8.82
N ASN A 290 -1.22 16.78 -9.29
CA ASN A 290 -2.21 17.45 -8.46
C ASN A 290 -3.61 16.92 -8.79
N TRP A 291 -4.59 17.20 -7.96
CA TRP A 291 -5.94 16.69 -8.18
C TRP A 291 -6.60 17.26 -9.44
N LYS A 292 -6.20 18.46 -9.87
CA LYS A 292 -6.63 19.07 -11.12
C LYS A 292 -6.28 18.21 -12.35
N MET A 293 -5.18 17.44 -12.28
CA MET A 293 -4.80 16.50 -13.34
C MET A 293 -5.59 15.18 -13.25
N LEU A 294 -5.91 14.69 -12.06
CA LEU A 294 -6.53 13.38 -11.86
C LEU A 294 -8.07 13.43 -11.96
N TRP A 295 -8.68 14.54 -11.57
CA TRP A 295 -10.13 14.67 -11.52
C TRP A 295 -10.83 14.46 -12.88
N PRO A 296 -10.35 15.06 -13.98
CA PRO A 296 -10.88 14.77 -15.32
C PRO A 296 -10.77 13.31 -15.74
N VAL A 297 -9.71 12.61 -15.28
CA VAL A 297 -9.51 11.19 -15.59
C VAL A 297 -10.60 10.34 -14.94
N LEU A 298 -10.89 10.61 -13.66
CA LEU A 298 -11.98 9.94 -12.95
C LEU A 298 -13.33 10.20 -13.63
N ALA A 299 -13.63 11.47 -13.93
CA ALA A 299 -14.88 11.84 -14.59
C ALA A 299 -15.04 11.15 -15.95
N ALA A 300 -13.99 11.12 -16.77
CA ALA A 300 -14.00 10.46 -18.07
C ALA A 300 -14.25 8.93 -17.95
N ARG A 301 -13.67 8.26 -16.94
CA ARG A 301 -13.90 6.82 -16.69
C ARG A 301 -15.36 6.49 -16.40
N PHE A 302 -16.07 7.40 -15.75
CA PHE A 302 -17.50 7.22 -15.41
C PHE A 302 -18.44 7.92 -16.39
N GLY A 303 -17.94 8.62 -17.41
CA GLY A 303 -18.75 9.37 -18.38
C GLY A 303 -19.54 10.49 -17.73
N LEU A 304 -18.90 11.22 -16.79
CA LEU A 304 -19.52 12.29 -16.02
C LEU A 304 -19.04 13.67 -16.46
N GLU A 305 -19.96 14.64 -16.46
CA GLU A 305 -19.58 16.05 -16.35
C GLU A 305 -18.92 16.28 -14.99
N TRP A 306 -18.00 17.22 -14.89
CA TRP A 306 -17.28 17.51 -13.66
C TRP A 306 -17.08 18.99 -13.41
N THR A 307 -16.90 19.36 -12.16
CA THR A 307 -16.47 20.71 -11.76
C THR A 307 -15.26 20.58 -10.84
N GLY A 308 -14.26 21.45 -11.08
CA GLY A 308 -13.10 21.59 -10.20
C GLY A 308 -13.40 22.44 -8.96
N TYR A 309 -12.35 22.98 -8.35
CA TYR A 309 -12.51 23.95 -7.26
C TYR A 309 -13.22 25.20 -7.77
N ASP A 310 -14.29 25.60 -7.08
CA ASP A 310 -15.20 26.69 -7.48
C ASP A 310 -15.57 27.60 -6.29
N GLY A 311 -14.61 27.87 -5.40
CA GLY A 311 -14.77 28.74 -4.25
C GLY A 311 -14.98 28.01 -2.92
N GLU A 312 -14.61 28.68 -1.82
CA GLU A 312 -14.68 28.12 -0.46
C GLU A 312 -16.11 27.76 -0.04
N GLU A 313 -17.08 28.57 -0.45
CA GLU A 313 -18.50 28.40 -0.12
C GLU A 313 -19.15 27.18 -0.80
N LYS A 314 -18.46 26.57 -1.76
CA LYS A 314 -18.92 25.36 -2.49
C LYS A 314 -18.19 24.08 -2.06
N GLN A 315 -17.25 24.19 -1.12
CA GLN A 315 -16.61 23.04 -0.51
C GLN A 315 -17.61 22.21 0.29
N PHE A 316 -17.38 20.92 0.35
CA PHE A 316 -18.20 20.00 1.14
C PHE A 316 -17.37 18.77 1.55
N LYS A 317 -17.80 18.11 2.63
CA LYS A 317 -17.23 16.81 3.01
C LYS A 317 -17.91 15.70 2.23
N VAL A 318 -17.08 14.83 1.62
CA VAL A 318 -17.61 13.65 0.90
C VAL A 318 -18.31 12.71 1.88
N SER A 319 -17.82 12.59 3.10
CA SER A 319 -18.49 11.81 4.16
C SER A 319 -19.93 12.26 4.42
N GLU A 320 -20.20 13.56 4.40
CA GLU A 320 -21.55 14.11 4.56
C GLU A 320 -22.40 13.90 3.29
N ALA A 321 -21.84 14.13 2.11
CA ALA A 321 -22.52 13.97 0.83
C ALA A 321 -22.89 12.50 0.55
N MET A 322 -22.14 11.56 1.06
CA MET A 322 -22.35 10.10 0.89
C MET A 322 -23.17 9.48 2.04
N ALA A 323 -23.53 10.26 3.06
CA ALA A 323 -24.40 9.79 4.13
C ALA A 323 -25.79 9.39 3.57
N GLY A 324 -26.27 8.21 3.95
CA GLY A 324 -27.57 7.69 3.50
C GLY A 324 -27.59 7.16 2.05
N LYS A 325 -26.45 6.97 1.40
CA LYS A 325 -26.37 6.44 0.02
C LYS A 325 -26.24 4.92 -0.06
N GLU A 326 -26.46 4.19 1.03
CA GLU A 326 -26.33 2.72 1.09
C GLU A 326 -27.30 2.03 0.12
N ALA A 327 -28.54 2.53 0.02
CA ALA A 327 -29.55 1.99 -0.90
C ALA A 327 -29.14 2.21 -2.38
N VAL A 328 -28.62 3.39 -2.69
CA VAL A 328 -28.11 3.72 -4.04
C VAL A 328 -26.96 2.80 -4.40
N TRP A 329 -26.02 2.58 -3.47
CA TRP A 329 -24.91 1.64 -3.68
C TRP A 329 -25.39 0.21 -3.90
N ALA A 330 -26.34 -0.28 -3.10
CA ALA A 330 -26.92 -1.61 -3.26
C ALA A 330 -27.59 -1.80 -4.64
N GLU A 331 -28.25 -0.77 -5.16
CA GLU A 331 -28.79 -0.78 -6.52
C GLU A 331 -27.68 -0.86 -7.58
N ILE A 332 -26.61 -0.06 -7.44
CA ILE A 332 -25.44 -0.08 -8.35
C ILE A 332 -24.84 -1.49 -8.38
N VAL A 333 -24.61 -2.10 -7.21
CA VAL A 333 -24.07 -3.47 -7.09
C VAL A 333 -24.95 -4.47 -7.85
N ARG A 334 -26.26 -4.43 -7.61
CA ARG A 334 -27.21 -5.34 -8.24
C ARG A 334 -27.32 -5.16 -9.76
N GLU A 335 -27.42 -3.91 -10.24
CA GLU A 335 -27.61 -3.59 -11.66
C GLU A 335 -26.38 -3.92 -12.51
N ASN A 336 -25.18 -3.82 -11.92
CA ASN A 336 -23.94 -4.08 -12.64
C ASN A 336 -23.33 -5.46 -12.34
N GLY A 337 -24.02 -6.32 -11.58
CA GLY A 337 -23.53 -7.65 -11.25
C GLY A 337 -22.22 -7.65 -10.46
N LEU A 338 -21.99 -6.61 -9.65
CA LEU A 338 -20.79 -6.49 -8.84
C LEU A 338 -20.82 -7.48 -7.66
N VAL A 339 -19.65 -7.78 -7.11
CA VAL A 339 -19.57 -8.54 -5.85
C VAL A 339 -20.34 -7.79 -4.76
N GLU A 340 -21.19 -8.51 -4.02
CA GLU A 340 -21.99 -7.93 -2.96
C GLU A 340 -21.12 -7.29 -1.88
N THR A 341 -21.32 -6.01 -1.67
CA THR A 341 -20.58 -5.18 -0.70
C THR A 341 -21.50 -4.11 -0.10
N ARG A 342 -21.22 -3.75 1.16
CA ARG A 342 -21.84 -2.58 1.78
C ARG A 342 -21.03 -1.34 1.46
N LEU A 343 -21.67 -0.17 1.37
CA LEU A 343 -21.02 1.10 1.02
C LEU A 343 -19.78 1.38 1.89
N TYR A 344 -19.91 1.27 3.20
CA TYR A 344 -18.82 1.55 4.16
C TYR A 344 -17.79 0.43 4.30
N ASP A 345 -17.97 -0.71 3.62
CA ASP A 345 -16.94 -1.73 3.52
C ASP A 345 -15.94 -1.45 2.39
N VAL A 346 -16.35 -0.68 1.38
CA VAL A 346 -15.57 -0.43 0.15
C VAL A 346 -15.10 1.01 0.00
N ALA A 347 -15.70 1.95 0.73
CA ALA A 347 -15.35 3.37 0.68
C ALA A 347 -14.94 3.89 2.06
N ASP A 348 -13.83 4.61 2.10
CA ASP A 348 -13.29 5.28 3.28
C ASP A 348 -13.43 6.79 3.11
N TRP A 349 -14.61 7.30 3.46
CA TRP A 349 -14.96 8.71 3.26
C TRP A 349 -14.12 9.64 4.14
N TRP A 350 -13.79 9.23 5.36
CA TRP A 350 -12.93 9.99 6.23
C TRP A 350 -11.56 10.23 5.59
N PHE A 351 -11.00 9.18 4.97
CA PHE A 351 -9.70 9.29 4.32
C PHE A 351 -9.74 10.22 3.09
N ILE A 352 -10.85 10.21 2.34
CA ILE A 352 -11.04 11.17 1.24
C ILE A 352 -11.06 12.60 1.79
N ASP A 353 -11.90 12.89 2.79
CA ASP A 353 -11.98 14.22 3.40
C ASP A 353 -10.61 14.67 3.95
N PHE A 354 -9.87 13.76 4.58
CA PHE A 354 -8.52 14.03 5.05
C PHE A 354 -7.57 14.41 3.89
N VAL A 355 -7.53 13.61 2.82
CA VAL A 355 -6.60 13.80 1.68
C VAL A 355 -6.92 15.06 0.88
N VAL A 356 -8.18 15.43 0.72
CA VAL A 356 -8.58 16.55 -0.15
C VAL A 356 -8.83 17.86 0.62
N TYR A 357 -8.94 17.81 1.95
CA TYR A 357 -9.29 18.95 2.77
C TYR A 357 -8.46 19.07 4.06
N GLU A 358 -8.60 18.15 5.03
CA GLU A 358 -8.11 18.34 6.40
C GLU A 358 -6.58 18.48 6.50
N GLN A 359 -5.82 17.75 5.69
CA GLN A 359 -4.35 17.87 5.69
C GLN A 359 -3.83 19.24 5.24
N TYR A 360 -4.68 20.07 4.60
CA TYR A 360 -4.35 21.42 4.13
C TYR A 360 -4.90 22.53 5.03
N GLU A 361 -5.73 22.22 6.03
CA GLU A 361 -6.32 23.23 6.93
C GLU A 361 -5.30 24.06 7.69
N HIS A 362 -4.13 23.47 7.99
CA HIS A 362 -3.11 24.12 8.80
C HIS A 362 -1.88 24.58 8.01
N SER A 363 -1.83 24.32 6.72
CA SER A 363 -0.72 24.71 5.84
C SER A 363 -1.17 24.77 4.38
N ALA A 364 -1.36 25.97 3.87
CA ALA A 364 -1.66 26.21 2.45
C ALA A 364 -0.53 25.67 1.52
N ASP A 365 0.68 25.49 2.05
CA ASP A 365 1.88 25.03 1.34
C ASP A 365 2.25 23.57 1.64
N SER A 366 1.32 22.76 2.15
CA SER A 366 1.57 21.36 2.47
C SER A 366 2.01 20.59 1.21
N LYS A 367 3.31 20.47 1.03
CA LYS A 367 3.91 19.74 -0.09
C LYS A 367 4.26 18.33 0.37
N LEU A 368 3.43 17.36 -0.01
CA LEU A 368 3.67 15.95 0.29
C LEU A 368 4.64 15.36 -0.76
N LEU A 369 5.88 15.82 -0.70
CA LEU A 369 6.93 15.46 -1.65
C LEU A 369 8.03 14.66 -0.95
N ASP A 370 8.36 13.52 -1.50
CA ASP A 370 9.47 12.68 -1.06
C ASP A 370 10.40 12.34 -2.23
N SER A 371 11.68 12.11 -1.93
CA SER A 371 12.71 11.86 -2.93
C SER A 371 12.91 10.37 -3.16
N MET A 372 13.01 9.96 -4.43
CA MET A 372 13.39 8.60 -4.86
C MET A 372 14.89 8.47 -5.15
N ASN A 373 15.71 9.48 -4.83
CA ASN A 373 17.12 9.48 -5.22
C ASN A 373 17.87 8.32 -4.59
N LYS A 374 17.68 8.04 -3.30
CA LYS A 374 18.34 6.93 -2.62
C LYS A 374 18.01 5.57 -3.27
N SER A 375 16.74 5.31 -3.58
CA SER A 375 16.34 4.09 -4.29
C SER A 375 17.06 3.95 -5.62
N LYS A 376 17.17 5.04 -6.41
CA LYS A 376 17.84 5.06 -7.71
C LYS A 376 19.36 4.84 -7.56
N GLU A 377 19.99 5.49 -6.60
CA GLU A 377 21.42 5.33 -6.29
C GLU A 377 21.78 3.90 -5.88
N HIS A 378 20.84 3.21 -5.21
CA HIS A 378 20.97 1.80 -4.84
C HIS A 378 20.53 0.82 -5.95
N GLY A 379 20.09 1.31 -7.13
CA GLY A 379 19.80 0.49 -8.32
C GLY A 379 18.33 0.19 -8.57
N PHE A 380 17.39 0.75 -7.80
CA PHE A 380 15.97 0.65 -8.12
C PHE A 380 15.56 1.75 -9.11
N LEU A 381 15.29 1.38 -10.36
CA LEU A 381 14.96 2.31 -11.45
C LEU A 381 13.49 2.24 -11.87
N GLY A 382 12.64 1.60 -11.05
CA GLY A 382 11.21 1.52 -11.30
C GLY A 382 10.53 2.89 -11.22
N PHE A 383 9.56 3.13 -12.09
CA PHE A 383 8.72 4.33 -12.10
C PHE A 383 7.32 4.02 -12.63
N ARG A 384 6.38 4.93 -12.41
CA ARG A 384 5.03 4.90 -13.00
C ARG A 384 4.64 6.31 -13.44
N ASP A 385 3.75 6.37 -14.42
CA ASP A 385 2.99 7.58 -14.76
C ASP A 385 1.78 7.62 -13.84
N THR A 386 1.70 8.62 -12.96
CA THR A 386 0.64 8.71 -11.94
C THR A 386 -0.75 8.85 -12.56
N VAL A 387 -0.89 9.59 -13.67
CA VAL A 387 -2.17 9.76 -14.36
C VAL A 387 -2.66 8.42 -14.93
N LYS A 388 -1.75 7.66 -15.54
CA LYS A 388 -2.09 6.33 -16.06
C LYS A 388 -2.36 5.33 -14.94
N SER A 389 -1.59 5.35 -13.86
CA SER A 389 -1.80 4.50 -12.70
C SER A 389 -3.17 4.75 -12.06
N PHE A 390 -3.55 6.02 -11.89
CA PHE A 390 -4.85 6.41 -11.36
C PHE A 390 -6.02 6.03 -12.29
N GLY A 391 -5.80 6.06 -13.61
CA GLY A 391 -6.81 5.76 -14.62
C GLY A 391 -7.01 4.27 -14.95
N LYS A 392 -6.21 3.35 -14.38
CA LYS A 392 -6.38 1.89 -14.55
C LYS A 392 -7.60 1.37 -13.84
#